data_b5d86807f7e6d876026dbeb49db637f7
#
_entry.id   b5d86807f7e6d876026dbeb49db637f7
#
_cell.length_a   1.000
_cell.length_b   1.000
_cell.length_c   1.000
_cell.angle_alpha   90.00
_cell.angle_beta   90.00
_cell.angle_gamma   90.00
#
_symmetry.space_group_name_H-M   'P 1'
#
loop_
_entity.id
_entity.type
_entity.pdbx_description
1 polymer ?
#
loop_
_entity_poly.entity_id
_entity_poly.type
_entity_poly.pdbx_seq_one_letter_code
_entity_poly.pdbx_strand_id
1 'polypeptide(L)'
;MVAKSCVTFEEALDMTGFGKFNFLAMLVTISLITSMAFEIMSVAYLVPASACDLNTTVFQQGLMAGMPLLGIIATSHFWGYLADTQGRRKILSLCMFLAFLTGASAALSTNWIAFSVLKFLSSSAVAGTYALALTLLSECTPKNRRSILVASTSTIYLSATGVMAVLSIPVLQLSFSHHLPLLDITFVPWRLLNLIFSMPCALAAVGVYLSYESPRYLLSVGDDEKALEVLKAFFVINTGKSADEYNVGSLVLGEDTGKSVKGLWASIISQTVPLLKPPLLKNTVILSILFVIVYVGLNPFIVWLPYIADGVMKSLENGHDTLSFCDMLNSVQNSTTSENNDCSLNKFAMITVFVISIIIASLNVLLSSVINCVGRKNMLIGIQLVSGLAGICVAVVDSWIASTVCLIIFTSGMLNFGMLSTFTVDIFPTYVKAMAVCMTLMVGRGSSFLGINILKNMLVSNCELAFYTFGGLTFVGGLIAFLLPGEIKLKKQDPVEATKL
;
A
#
# COMPACT_ATOMS: atom_id res chain seq x y z
N MET A 1 34.80 -35.42 -11.99
CA MET A 1 34.53 -34.07 -11.45
C MET A 1 34.10 -33.21 -12.63
N VAL A 2 32.81 -32.87 -12.71
CA VAL A 2 32.32 -31.93 -13.72
C VAL A 2 32.86 -30.55 -13.34
N ALA A 3 33.52 -29.86 -14.29
CA ALA A 3 34.07 -28.54 -14.06
C ALA A 3 32.91 -27.58 -13.71
N LYS A 4 32.91 -27.06 -12.47
CA LYS A 4 31.92 -26.09 -12.04
C LYS A 4 32.05 -24.81 -12.88
N SER A 5 30.96 -24.39 -13.54
CA SER A 5 30.93 -23.25 -14.46
C SER A 5 30.89 -21.92 -13.72
N CYS A 6 31.53 -20.90 -14.27
CA CYS A 6 31.31 -19.50 -13.92
C CYS A 6 30.10 -18.99 -14.71
N VAL A 7 29.05 -18.54 -14.02
CA VAL A 7 27.79 -18.14 -14.63
C VAL A 7 27.33 -16.78 -14.09
N THR A 8 26.46 -16.10 -14.84
CA THR A 8 25.84 -14.87 -14.36
C THR A 8 24.84 -15.17 -13.23
N PHE A 9 24.59 -14.17 -12.37
CA PHE A 9 23.63 -14.32 -11.26
C PHE A 9 22.23 -14.78 -11.73
N GLU A 10 21.72 -14.22 -12.84
CA GLU A 10 20.40 -14.58 -13.37
C GLU A 10 20.36 -16.03 -13.90
N GLU A 11 21.40 -16.48 -14.56
CA GLU A 11 21.52 -17.87 -15.02
C GLU A 11 21.61 -18.85 -13.83
N ALA A 12 22.41 -18.49 -12.81
CA ALA A 12 22.50 -19.30 -11.59
C ALA A 12 21.14 -19.39 -10.88
N LEU A 13 20.38 -18.30 -10.82
CA LEU A 13 19.05 -18.28 -10.23
C LEU A 13 18.05 -19.11 -11.06
N ASP A 14 18.10 -19.04 -12.40
CA ASP A 14 17.26 -19.89 -13.26
C ASP A 14 17.57 -21.38 -13.08
N MET A 15 18.84 -21.74 -12.83
CA MET A 15 19.24 -23.13 -12.54
C MET A 15 18.71 -23.66 -11.20
N THR A 16 18.30 -22.79 -10.26
CA THR A 16 17.64 -23.25 -9.00
C THR A 16 16.23 -23.80 -9.24
N GLY A 17 15.66 -23.56 -10.41
CA GLY A 17 14.30 -23.97 -10.75
C GLY A 17 13.22 -23.15 -10.02
N PHE A 18 11.97 -23.57 -10.23
CA PHE A 18 10.80 -22.96 -9.58
C PHE A 18 10.04 -24.05 -8.81
N GLY A 19 9.90 -23.88 -7.49
CA GLY A 19 9.31 -24.91 -6.65
C GLY A 19 8.93 -24.44 -5.25
N LYS A 20 9.04 -25.33 -4.27
CA LYS A 20 8.60 -25.10 -2.87
C LYS A 20 9.19 -23.85 -2.23
N PHE A 21 10.45 -23.55 -2.49
CA PHE A 21 11.10 -22.35 -1.96
C PHE A 21 10.41 -21.07 -2.46
N ASN A 22 10.06 -20.99 -3.74
CA ASN A 22 9.43 -19.81 -4.32
C ASN A 22 8.01 -19.58 -3.76
N PHE A 23 7.25 -20.66 -3.48
CA PHE A 23 5.97 -20.57 -2.78
C PHE A 23 6.15 -20.08 -1.35
N LEU A 24 7.17 -20.56 -0.62
CA LEU A 24 7.46 -20.07 0.72
C LEU A 24 7.87 -18.59 0.71
N ALA A 25 8.74 -18.18 -0.22
CA ALA A 25 9.13 -16.78 -0.41
C ALA A 25 7.92 -15.90 -0.73
N MET A 26 6.98 -16.41 -1.55
CA MET A 26 5.72 -15.72 -1.84
C MET A 26 4.86 -15.59 -0.58
N LEU A 27 4.71 -16.62 0.24
CA LEU A 27 3.95 -16.56 1.50
C LEU A 27 4.54 -15.54 2.47
N VAL A 28 5.87 -15.50 2.62
CA VAL A 28 6.55 -14.49 3.43
C VAL A 28 6.29 -13.08 2.89
N THR A 29 6.37 -12.89 1.57
CA THR A 29 6.09 -11.59 0.94
C THR A 29 4.64 -11.16 1.12
N ILE A 30 3.69 -12.07 0.98
CA ILE A 30 2.26 -11.83 1.25
C ILE A 30 2.06 -11.41 2.70
N SER A 31 2.68 -12.13 3.65
CA SER A 31 2.62 -11.79 5.08
C SER A 31 3.15 -10.38 5.35
N LEU A 32 4.29 -9.99 4.75
CA LEU A 32 4.86 -8.65 4.86
C LEU A 32 3.92 -7.56 4.34
N ILE A 33 3.36 -7.77 3.14
CA ILE A 33 2.49 -6.78 2.49
C ILE A 33 1.15 -6.67 3.23
N THR A 34 0.59 -7.78 3.69
CA THR A 34 -0.63 -7.79 4.50
C THR A 34 -0.41 -7.08 5.84
N SER A 35 0.72 -7.34 6.51
CA SER A 35 1.09 -6.66 7.76
C SER A 35 1.19 -5.15 7.59
N MET A 36 1.87 -4.70 6.53
CA MET A 36 1.96 -3.29 6.19
C MET A 36 0.57 -2.68 5.92
N ALA A 37 -0.27 -3.38 5.15
CA ALA A 37 -1.63 -2.91 4.86
C ALA A 37 -2.47 -2.79 6.14
N PHE A 38 -2.38 -3.75 7.04
CA PHE A 38 -3.09 -3.74 8.32
C PHE A 38 -2.65 -2.56 9.20
N GLU A 39 -1.36 -2.32 9.34
CA GLU A 39 -0.88 -1.18 10.15
C GLU A 39 -1.32 0.17 9.58
N ILE A 40 -1.26 0.34 8.27
CA ILE A 40 -1.63 1.61 7.62
C ILE A 40 -3.15 1.82 7.62
N MET A 41 -3.93 0.79 7.30
CA MET A 41 -5.38 0.89 7.12
C MET A 41 -6.16 0.67 8.42
N SER A 42 -5.51 0.21 9.51
CA SER A 42 -6.17 -0.02 10.80
C SER A 42 -6.92 1.19 11.33
N VAL A 43 -6.42 2.40 11.05
CA VAL A 43 -7.05 3.65 11.48
C VAL A 43 -8.47 3.83 10.91
N ALA A 44 -8.78 3.25 9.75
CA ALA A 44 -10.10 3.28 9.15
C ALA A 44 -11.19 2.63 10.04
N TYR A 45 -10.80 1.64 10.83
CA TYR A 45 -11.67 0.91 11.76
C TYR A 45 -11.51 1.42 13.19
N LEU A 46 -10.26 1.65 13.61
CA LEU A 46 -9.95 1.99 14.99
C LEU A 46 -10.34 3.42 15.37
N VAL A 47 -10.22 4.38 14.45
CA VAL A 47 -10.56 5.78 14.74
C VAL A 47 -12.05 5.96 15.04
N PRO A 48 -13.00 5.49 14.20
CA PRO A 48 -14.41 5.58 14.56
C PRO A 48 -14.77 4.73 15.79
N ALA A 49 -14.21 3.52 15.94
CA ALA A 49 -14.49 2.64 17.08
C ALA A 49 -13.92 3.15 18.42
N SER A 50 -12.86 3.97 18.40
CA SER A 50 -12.27 4.56 19.61
C SER A 50 -12.83 5.95 19.95
N ALA A 51 -13.69 6.51 19.11
CA ALA A 51 -14.13 7.89 19.20
C ALA A 51 -14.77 8.25 20.55
N CYS A 52 -15.59 7.35 21.11
CA CYS A 52 -16.23 7.53 22.41
C CYS A 52 -15.23 7.38 23.57
N ASP A 53 -14.38 6.36 23.53
CA ASP A 53 -13.42 6.06 24.63
C ASP A 53 -12.35 7.16 24.75
N LEU A 54 -11.88 7.67 23.61
CA LEU A 54 -10.88 8.74 23.56
C LEU A 54 -11.47 10.15 23.50
N ASN A 55 -12.80 10.30 23.50
CA ASN A 55 -13.54 11.58 23.45
C ASN A 55 -13.03 12.51 22.32
N THR A 56 -12.94 12.01 21.09
CA THR A 56 -12.32 12.72 19.98
C THR A 56 -13.28 13.56 19.18
N THR A 57 -12.86 14.78 18.84
CA THR A 57 -13.56 15.66 17.90
C THR A 57 -13.36 15.21 16.45
N VAL A 58 -14.23 15.66 15.53
CA VAL A 58 -14.15 15.38 14.08
C VAL A 58 -12.76 15.71 13.52
N PHE A 59 -12.20 16.86 13.91
CA PHE A 59 -10.86 17.28 13.49
C PHE A 59 -9.76 16.33 14.02
N GLN A 60 -9.83 15.94 15.29
CA GLN A 60 -8.87 14.99 15.89
C GLN A 60 -8.94 13.62 15.21
N GLN A 61 -10.15 13.13 14.88
CA GLN A 61 -10.32 11.89 14.12
C GLN A 61 -9.63 11.95 12.74
N GLY A 62 -9.76 13.09 12.04
CA GLY A 62 -9.08 13.33 10.78
C GLY A 62 -7.54 13.28 10.93
N LEU A 63 -6.99 13.92 11.97
CA LEU A 63 -5.56 13.85 12.27
C LEU A 63 -5.11 12.43 12.57
N MET A 64 -5.81 11.71 13.46
CA MET A 64 -5.51 10.31 13.80
C MET A 64 -5.48 9.43 12.56
N ALA A 65 -6.47 9.56 11.67
CA ALA A 65 -6.57 8.77 10.44
C ALA A 65 -5.47 9.09 9.41
N GLY A 66 -4.95 10.31 9.41
CA GLY A 66 -3.87 10.74 8.50
C GLY A 66 -2.46 10.41 8.99
N MET A 67 -2.24 10.19 10.29
CA MET A 67 -0.91 9.99 10.88
C MET A 67 -0.08 8.86 10.25
N PRO A 68 -0.64 7.71 9.86
CA PRO A 68 0.12 6.67 9.18
C PRO A 68 0.80 7.14 7.89
N LEU A 69 0.17 8.03 7.12
CA LEU A 69 0.75 8.55 5.88
C LEU A 69 1.97 9.42 6.15
N LEU A 70 1.93 10.24 7.19
CA LEU A 70 3.08 11.05 7.61
C LEU A 70 4.26 10.19 8.05
N GLY A 71 3.99 9.10 8.79
CA GLY A 71 5.02 8.13 9.19
C GLY A 71 5.73 7.50 7.99
N ILE A 72 4.96 7.09 6.98
CA ILE A 72 5.50 6.51 5.75
C ILE A 72 6.37 7.52 5.00
N ILE A 73 5.92 8.76 4.84
CA ILE A 73 6.66 9.81 4.14
C ILE A 73 8.00 10.08 4.82
N ALA A 74 7.99 10.17 6.16
CA ALA A 74 9.15 10.53 6.93
C ALA A 74 10.31 9.52 6.82
N THR A 75 10.01 8.22 6.66
CA THR A 75 11.02 7.17 6.86
C THR A 75 11.22 6.22 5.67
N SER A 76 10.42 6.30 4.59
CA SER A 76 10.54 5.36 3.47
C SER A 76 11.92 5.31 2.83
N HIS A 77 12.59 6.46 2.65
CA HIS A 77 13.95 6.52 2.10
C HIS A 77 15.00 5.95 3.06
N PHE A 78 14.82 6.18 4.34
CA PHE A 78 15.72 5.68 5.38
C PHE A 78 15.76 4.14 5.39
N TRP A 79 14.61 3.48 5.35
CA TRP A 79 14.54 2.03 5.32
C TRP A 79 15.09 1.43 4.03
N GLY A 80 14.88 2.09 2.89
CA GLY A 80 15.49 1.70 1.62
C GLY A 80 17.01 1.70 1.68
N TYR A 81 17.60 2.79 2.16
CA TYR A 81 19.04 2.92 2.33
C TYR A 81 19.62 1.87 3.30
N LEU A 82 18.97 1.65 4.44
CA LEU A 82 19.41 0.64 5.40
C LEU A 82 19.37 -0.78 4.81
N ALA A 83 18.34 -1.10 4.03
CA ALA A 83 18.21 -2.42 3.42
C ALA A 83 19.27 -2.67 2.34
N ASP A 84 19.68 -1.63 1.61
CA ASP A 84 20.74 -1.73 0.61
C ASP A 84 22.14 -1.85 1.24
N THR A 85 22.32 -1.35 2.47
CA THR A 85 23.62 -1.38 3.19
C THR A 85 23.75 -2.53 4.19
N GLN A 86 22.65 -3.00 4.80
CA GLN A 86 22.68 -4.00 5.89
C GLN A 86 21.96 -5.31 5.56
N GLY A 87 21.35 -5.40 4.38
CA GLY A 87 20.62 -6.59 3.92
C GLY A 87 19.11 -6.47 4.06
N ARG A 88 18.40 -7.06 3.09
CA ARG A 88 16.92 -6.95 2.98
C ARG A 88 16.22 -7.72 4.08
N ARG A 89 16.64 -8.95 4.35
CA ARG A 89 16.06 -9.82 5.39
C ARG A 89 16.18 -9.20 6.77
N LYS A 90 17.39 -8.76 7.14
CA LYS A 90 17.66 -8.18 8.46
C LYS A 90 16.80 -6.95 8.72
N ILE A 91 16.74 -6.04 7.77
CA ILE A 91 15.98 -4.80 7.90
C ILE A 91 14.48 -5.05 7.90
N LEU A 92 13.96 -5.91 7.02
CA LEU A 92 12.54 -6.26 7.03
C LEU A 92 12.10 -6.89 8.36
N SER A 93 12.91 -7.81 8.93
CA SER A 93 12.62 -8.41 10.23
C SER A 93 12.56 -7.36 11.34
N LEU A 94 13.54 -6.42 11.37
CA LEU A 94 13.57 -5.32 12.32
C LEU A 94 12.36 -4.38 12.16
N CYS A 95 12.03 -4.01 10.92
CA CYS A 95 10.87 -3.17 10.60
C CYS A 95 9.56 -3.79 11.13
N MET A 96 9.35 -5.08 10.86
CA MET A 96 8.14 -5.77 11.30
C MET A 96 8.07 -5.90 12.82
N PHE A 97 9.20 -6.17 13.48
CA PHE A 97 9.26 -6.24 14.94
C PHE A 97 8.94 -4.88 15.59
N LEU A 98 9.54 -3.79 15.10
CA LEU A 98 9.27 -2.45 15.59
C LEU A 98 7.82 -2.03 15.33
N ALA A 99 7.28 -2.37 14.16
CA ALA A 99 5.88 -2.11 13.83
C ALA A 99 4.92 -2.85 14.76
N PHE A 100 5.18 -4.13 15.04
CA PHE A 100 4.42 -4.89 16.02
C PHE A 100 4.47 -4.25 17.41
N LEU A 101 5.66 -3.91 17.89
CA LEU A 101 5.84 -3.34 19.22
C LEU A 101 5.08 -2.02 19.38
N THR A 102 5.25 -1.09 18.43
CA THR A 102 4.61 0.22 18.47
C THR A 102 3.13 0.16 18.15
N GLY A 103 2.72 -0.67 17.16
CA GLY A 103 1.33 -0.89 16.80
C GLY A 103 0.52 -1.54 17.92
N ALA A 104 1.05 -2.60 18.55
CA ALA A 104 0.41 -3.23 19.69
C ALA A 104 0.33 -2.29 20.91
N SER A 105 1.36 -1.48 21.15
CA SER A 105 1.36 -0.48 22.23
C SER A 105 0.27 0.57 22.05
N ALA A 106 -0.20 0.84 20.83
CA ALA A 106 -1.31 1.75 20.59
C ALA A 106 -2.64 1.27 21.23
N ALA A 107 -2.78 -0.03 21.53
CA ALA A 107 -3.91 -0.55 22.30
C ALA A 107 -3.92 -0.03 23.76
N LEU A 108 -2.79 0.40 24.27
CA LEU A 108 -2.63 0.92 25.65
C LEU A 108 -2.64 2.45 25.71
N SER A 109 -2.96 3.14 24.62
CA SER A 109 -3.00 4.60 24.58
C SER A 109 -4.08 5.15 25.53
N THR A 110 -3.71 6.18 26.28
CA THR A 110 -4.58 6.86 27.27
C THR A 110 -5.39 8.00 26.63
N ASN A 111 -4.92 8.53 25.52
CA ASN A 111 -5.53 9.64 24.80
C ASN A 111 -5.23 9.57 23.30
N TRP A 112 -5.95 10.38 22.50
CA TRP A 112 -5.83 10.40 21.05
C TRP A 112 -4.43 10.81 20.53
N ILE A 113 -3.67 11.61 21.30
CA ILE A 113 -2.31 12.03 20.93
C ILE A 113 -1.35 10.83 21.03
N ALA A 114 -1.39 10.10 22.15
CA ALA A 114 -0.59 8.89 22.33
C ALA A 114 -0.89 7.84 21.26
N PHE A 115 -2.18 7.61 20.94
CA PHE A 115 -2.59 6.74 19.85
C PHE A 115 -1.99 7.20 18.51
N SER A 116 -2.11 8.49 18.19
CA SER A 116 -1.60 9.07 16.95
C SER A 116 -0.08 8.94 16.80
N VAL A 117 0.68 9.21 17.86
CA VAL A 117 2.14 9.07 17.88
C VAL A 117 2.56 7.62 17.70
N LEU A 118 1.90 6.68 18.38
CA LEU A 118 2.20 5.26 18.26
C LEU A 118 1.86 4.72 16.86
N LYS A 119 0.76 5.17 16.24
CA LYS A 119 0.42 4.84 14.85
C LYS A 119 1.36 5.49 13.84
N PHE A 120 1.85 6.70 14.10
CA PHE A 120 2.93 7.31 13.32
C PHE A 120 4.20 6.48 13.37
N LEU A 121 4.64 6.04 14.56
CA LEU A 121 5.85 5.21 14.73
C LEU A 121 5.70 3.83 14.07
N SER A 122 4.54 3.19 14.24
CA SER A 122 4.26 1.90 13.62
C SER A 122 4.29 1.96 12.09
N SER A 123 3.62 2.96 11.51
CA SER A 123 3.64 3.17 10.05
C SER A 123 5.00 3.65 9.54
N SER A 124 5.76 4.38 10.35
CA SER A 124 7.17 4.69 10.05
C SER A 124 8.02 3.43 9.95
N ALA A 125 7.79 2.45 10.81
CA ALA A 125 8.51 1.18 10.76
C ALA A 125 8.19 0.37 9.50
N VAL A 126 6.93 0.33 9.05
CA VAL A 126 6.54 -0.41 7.84
C VAL A 126 6.74 0.34 6.52
N ALA A 127 7.24 1.58 6.55
CA ALA A 127 7.26 2.47 5.40
C ALA A 127 7.99 1.92 4.16
N GLY A 128 9.08 1.18 4.36
CA GLY A 128 9.87 0.56 3.28
C GLY A 128 9.39 -0.83 2.87
N THR A 129 8.49 -1.44 3.62
CA THR A 129 8.19 -2.88 3.53
C THR A 129 7.72 -3.31 2.15
N TYR A 130 6.83 -2.55 1.49
CA TYR A 130 6.31 -2.92 0.18
C TYR A 130 7.41 -3.06 -0.87
N ALA A 131 8.24 -2.04 -1.00
CA ALA A 131 9.33 -2.04 -1.97
C ALA A 131 10.38 -3.13 -1.66
N LEU A 132 10.78 -3.24 -0.39
CA LEU A 132 11.79 -4.20 0.05
C LEU A 132 11.32 -5.66 -0.07
N ALA A 133 10.05 -5.94 0.24
CA ALA A 133 9.46 -7.26 0.10
C ALA A 133 9.39 -7.70 -1.37
N LEU A 134 8.97 -6.79 -2.27
CA LEU A 134 8.98 -7.06 -3.71
C LEU A 134 10.39 -7.24 -4.27
N THR A 135 11.35 -6.45 -3.80
CA THR A 135 12.75 -6.59 -4.18
C THR A 135 13.29 -7.94 -3.75
N LEU A 136 13.10 -8.33 -2.48
CA LEU A 136 13.52 -9.63 -1.96
C LEU A 136 12.89 -10.78 -2.76
N LEU A 137 11.57 -10.73 -3.01
CA LEU A 137 10.88 -11.73 -3.83
C LEU A 137 11.47 -11.82 -5.24
N SER A 138 11.74 -10.68 -5.88
CA SER A 138 12.26 -10.63 -7.24
C SER A 138 13.70 -11.13 -7.34
N GLU A 139 14.52 -10.90 -6.32
CA GLU A 139 15.91 -11.35 -6.23
C GLU A 139 16.04 -12.85 -5.89
N CYS A 140 14.96 -13.46 -5.39
CA CYS A 140 14.87 -14.88 -5.07
C CYS A 140 14.05 -15.67 -6.12
N THR A 141 13.57 -15.05 -7.19
CA THR A 141 12.67 -15.69 -8.17
C THR A 141 13.24 -15.61 -9.59
N PRO A 142 13.22 -16.70 -10.36
CA PRO A 142 13.59 -16.73 -11.76
C PRO A 142 12.83 -15.68 -12.59
N LYS A 143 13.53 -15.05 -13.55
CA LYS A 143 13.05 -13.90 -14.34
C LYS A 143 11.67 -14.14 -14.99
N ASN A 144 11.47 -15.34 -15.54
CA ASN A 144 10.25 -15.70 -16.28
C ASN A 144 8.98 -15.79 -15.41
N ARG A 145 9.11 -15.91 -14.07
CA ARG A 145 7.96 -16.02 -13.14
C ARG A 145 7.78 -14.77 -12.27
N ARG A 146 8.72 -13.86 -12.27
CA ARG A 146 8.78 -12.66 -11.41
C ARG A 146 7.56 -11.76 -11.54
N SER A 147 7.12 -11.46 -12.77
CA SER A 147 5.99 -10.56 -13.03
C SER A 147 4.65 -11.08 -12.48
N ILE A 148 4.41 -12.39 -12.57
CA ILE A 148 3.18 -13.01 -12.07
C ILE A 148 3.12 -12.93 -10.55
N LEU A 149 4.23 -13.21 -9.86
CA LEU A 149 4.29 -13.15 -8.41
C LEU A 149 4.10 -11.72 -7.89
N VAL A 150 4.72 -10.74 -8.54
CA VAL A 150 4.55 -9.31 -8.20
C VAL A 150 3.11 -8.85 -8.40
N ALA A 151 2.46 -9.23 -9.50
CA ALA A 151 1.06 -8.89 -9.76
C ALA A 151 0.10 -9.49 -8.71
N SER A 152 0.36 -10.73 -8.27
CA SER A 152 -0.44 -11.39 -7.23
C SER A 152 -0.41 -10.63 -5.89
N THR A 153 0.75 -10.06 -5.52
CA THR A 153 0.90 -9.31 -4.27
C THR A 153 0.07 -8.02 -4.25
N SER A 154 -0.07 -7.34 -5.38
CA SER A 154 -0.90 -6.11 -5.48
C SER A 154 -2.37 -6.41 -5.22
N THR A 155 -2.89 -7.54 -5.73
CA THR A 155 -4.29 -7.96 -5.50
C THR A 155 -4.54 -8.27 -4.03
N ILE A 156 -3.57 -8.89 -3.35
CA ILE A 156 -3.66 -9.20 -1.92
C ILE A 156 -3.65 -7.91 -1.09
N TYR A 157 -2.83 -6.94 -1.44
CA TYR A 157 -2.85 -5.63 -0.79
C TYR A 157 -4.24 -4.96 -0.85
N LEU A 158 -4.90 -4.99 -2.01
CA LEU A 158 -6.23 -4.41 -2.20
C LEU A 158 -7.33 -5.17 -1.44
N SER A 159 -7.17 -6.47 -1.21
CA SER A 159 -8.13 -7.26 -0.43
C SER A 159 -7.96 -7.11 1.09
N ALA A 160 -6.84 -6.57 1.56
CA ALA A 160 -6.51 -6.49 2.98
C ALA A 160 -7.55 -5.72 3.80
N THR A 161 -8.08 -4.61 3.28
CA THR A 161 -9.15 -3.83 3.93
C THR A 161 -10.41 -4.66 4.16
N GLY A 162 -10.81 -5.48 3.18
CA GLY A 162 -11.94 -6.39 3.34
C GLY A 162 -11.71 -7.47 4.41
N VAL A 163 -10.50 -8.04 4.45
CA VAL A 163 -10.14 -9.02 5.50
C VAL A 163 -10.21 -8.36 6.88
N MET A 164 -9.72 -7.12 7.02
CA MET A 164 -9.84 -6.35 8.26
C MET A 164 -11.29 -6.11 8.66
N ALA A 165 -12.18 -5.82 7.70
CA ALA A 165 -13.61 -5.66 7.96
C ALA A 165 -14.21 -6.93 8.57
N VAL A 166 -13.92 -8.10 7.99
CA VAL A 166 -14.41 -9.40 8.52
C VAL A 166 -13.85 -9.68 9.91
N LEU A 167 -12.57 -9.42 10.16
CA LEU A 167 -11.95 -9.60 11.47
C LEU A 167 -12.53 -8.65 12.54
N SER A 168 -13.00 -7.47 12.14
CA SER A 168 -13.59 -6.49 13.07
C SER A 168 -14.98 -6.92 13.57
N ILE A 169 -15.75 -7.68 12.75
CA ILE A 169 -17.12 -8.08 13.10
C ILE A 169 -17.21 -8.80 14.48
N PRO A 170 -16.52 -9.94 14.70
CA PRO A 170 -16.65 -10.66 15.96
C PRO A 170 -16.08 -9.89 17.17
N VAL A 171 -15.08 -9.03 16.93
CA VAL A 171 -14.39 -8.30 18.00
C VAL A 171 -15.21 -7.11 18.49
N LEU A 172 -15.74 -6.30 17.57
CA LEU A 172 -16.50 -5.09 17.92
C LEU A 172 -17.91 -5.39 18.46
N GLN A 173 -18.39 -6.62 18.32
CA GLN A 173 -19.65 -7.08 18.93
C GLN A 173 -19.48 -7.58 20.38
N LEU A 174 -18.23 -7.70 20.87
CA LEU A 174 -17.98 -8.07 22.25
C LEU A 174 -18.33 -6.88 23.17
N SER A 175 -18.94 -7.20 24.30
CA SER A 175 -19.33 -6.23 25.35
C SER A 175 -18.53 -6.48 26.63
N PHE A 176 -17.21 -6.27 26.58
CA PHE A 176 -16.39 -6.35 27.77
C PHE A 176 -15.74 -4.99 28.07
N SER A 177 -15.49 -4.76 29.35
CA SER A 177 -14.86 -3.54 29.86
C SER A 177 -14.04 -3.92 31.09
N HIS A 178 -12.72 -4.00 30.94
CA HIS A 178 -11.79 -4.33 32.01
C HIS A 178 -10.93 -3.14 32.37
N HIS A 179 -11.04 -2.65 33.60
CA HIS A 179 -10.19 -1.57 34.07
C HIS A 179 -8.77 -2.07 34.37
N LEU A 180 -7.78 -1.41 33.78
CA LEU A 180 -6.35 -1.66 33.98
C LEU A 180 -5.77 -0.60 34.92
N PRO A 181 -5.58 -0.88 36.21
CA PRO A 181 -5.25 0.14 37.22
C PRO A 181 -3.86 0.77 37.03
N LEU A 182 -2.93 0.07 36.36
CA LEU A 182 -1.57 0.56 36.15
C LEU A 182 -1.52 1.78 35.21
N LEU A 183 -2.41 1.85 34.22
CA LEU A 183 -2.46 2.91 33.22
C LEU A 183 -3.71 3.77 33.32
N ASP A 184 -4.58 3.45 34.28
CA ASP A 184 -5.89 4.08 34.47
C ASP A 184 -6.73 4.12 33.18
N ILE A 185 -6.72 3.01 32.43
CA ILE A 185 -7.48 2.84 31.18
C ILE A 185 -8.45 1.69 31.28
N THR A 186 -9.53 1.80 30.52
CA THR A 186 -10.49 0.71 30.36
C THR A 186 -10.17 -0.06 29.08
N PHE A 187 -9.88 -1.36 29.21
CA PHE A 187 -9.63 -2.23 28.06
C PHE A 187 -10.98 -2.66 27.45
N VAL A 188 -11.26 -2.17 26.25
CA VAL A 188 -12.52 -2.31 25.52
C VAL A 188 -12.28 -2.96 24.14
N PRO A 189 -13.31 -3.42 23.40
CA PRO A 189 -13.15 -4.19 22.16
C PRO A 189 -12.24 -3.58 21.09
N TRP A 190 -12.25 -2.27 20.87
CA TRP A 190 -11.39 -1.65 19.85
C TRP A 190 -9.89 -1.81 20.18
N ARG A 191 -9.50 -1.88 21.45
CA ARG A 191 -8.11 -2.12 21.88
C ARG A 191 -7.68 -3.54 21.54
N LEU A 192 -8.56 -4.52 21.74
CA LEU A 192 -8.33 -5.89 21.30
C LEU A 192 -8.21 -5.96 19.78
N LEU A 193 -9.08 -5.25 19.05
CA LEU A 193 -9.00 -5.18 17.58
C LEU A 193 -7.66 -4.60 17.11
N ASN A 194 -7.15 -3.57 17.79
CA ASN A 194 -5.82 -3.02 17.47
C ASN A 194 -4.70 -4.05 17.66
N LEU A 195 -4.74 -4.86 18.72
CA LEU A 195 -3.79 -5.95 18.93
C LEU A 195 -3.87 -7.00 17.82
N ILE A 196 -5.09 -7.39 17.42
CA ILE A 196 -5.31 -8.36 16.33
C ILE A 196 -4.74 -7.83 15.02
N PHE A 197 -4.90 -6.53 14.72
CA PHE A 197 -4.38 -5.92 13.50
C PHE A 197 -2.85 -5.79 13.49
N SER A 198 -2.21 -5.70 14.65
CA SER A 198 -0.75 -5.66 14.76
C SER A 198 -0.09 -7.05 14.75
N MET A 199 -0.85 -8.13 15.07
CA MET A 199 -0.32 -9.51 15.10
C MET A 199 0.33 -9.98 13.79
N PRO A 200 -0.18 -9.68 12.59
CA PRO A 200 0.48 -10.05 11.35
C PRO A 200 1.94 -9.54 11.26
N CYS A 201 2.25 -8.38 11.86
CA CYS A 201 3.63 -7.87 11.91
C CYS A 201 4.57 -8.79 12.71
N ALA A 202 4.11 -9.34 13.84
CA ALA A 202 4.89 -10.30 14.61
C ALA A 202 5.15 -11.58 13.83
N LEU A 203 4.10 -12.11 13.18
CA LEU A 203 4.22 -13.31 12.34
C LEU A 203 5.14 -13.09 11.14
N ALA A 204 5.04 -11.93 10.48
CA ALA A 204 5.90 -11.55 9.37
C ALA A 204 7.36 -11.38 9.83
N ALA A 205 7.61 -10.79 10.99
CA ALA A 205 8.95 -10.67 11.56
C ALA A 205 9.63 -12.03 11.74
N VAL A 206 8.90 -13.00 12.31
CA VAL A 206 9.38 -14.38 12.48
C VAL A 206 9.58 -15.05 11.11
N GLY A 207 8.61 -14.94 10.20
CA GLY A 207 8.70 -15.53 8.87
C GLY A 207 9.91 -15.05 8.06
N VAL A 208 10.18 -13.73 8.10
CA VAL A 208 11.38 -13.15 7.46
C VAL A 208 12.66 -13.57 8.18
N TYR A 209 12.66 -13.60 9.51
CA TYR A 209 13.82 -14.04 10.28
C TYR A 209 14.24 -15.47 9.94
N LEU A 210 13.29 -16.35 9.66
CA LEU A 210 13.52 -17.73 9.26
C LEU A 210 13.83 -17.87 7.76
N SER A 211 13.64 -16.85 6.95
CA SER A 211 13.92 -16.86 5.51
C SER A 211 15.40 -16.65 5.21
N TYR A 212 15.76 -16.71 3.93
CA TYR A 212 17.12 -16.46 3.45
C TYR A 212 17.32 -14.98 3.10
N GLU A 213 18.57 -14.51 3.18
CA GLU A 213 18.96 -13.19 2.67
C GLU A 213 18.98 -13.21 1.13
N SER A 214 18.87 -12.03 0.53
CA SER A 214 18.98 -11.90 -0.93
C SER A 214 20.37 -12.33 -1.42
N PRO A 215 20.47 -13.32 -2.32
CA PRO A 215 21.76 -13.73 -2.88
C PRO A 215 22.37 -12.61 -3.74
N ARG A 216 21.56 -11.76 -4.36
CA ARG A 216 22.03 -10.58 -5.09
C ARG A 216 22.66 -9.54 -4.17
N TYR A 217 22.09 -9.33 -2.99
CA TYR A 217 22.69 -8.47 -1.98
C TYR A 217 24.03 -9.01 -1.51
N LEU A 218 24.12 -10.32 -1.19
CA LEU A 218 25.36 -10.95 -0.74
C LEU A 218 26.48 -10.78 -1.77
N LEU A 219 26.18 -10.95 -3.06
CA LEU A 219 27.13 -10.67 -4.14
C LEU A 219 27.55 -9.19 -4.21
N SER A 220 26.62 -8.27 -3.97
CA SER A 220 26.91 -6.82 -4.03
C SER A 220 27.84 -6.34 -2.91
N VAL A 221 27.89 -7.08 -1.79
CA VAL A 221 28.81 -6.80 -0.67
C VAL A 221 30.08 -7.65 -0.70
N GLY A 222 30.26 -8.50 -1.75
CA GLY A 222 31.45 -9.32 -1.95
C GLY A 222 31.47 -10.63 -1.15
N ASP A 223 30.31 -11.10 -0.69
CA ASP A 223 30.20 -12.39 0.02
C ASP A 223 29.70 -13.50 -0.94
N ASP A 224 30.54 -13.81 -1.94
CA ASP A 224 30.19 -14.73 -3.02
C ASP A 224 29.94 -16.15 -2.51
N GLU A 225 30.66 -16.55 -1.45
CA GLU A 225 30.52 -17.87 -0.85
C GLU A 225 29.15 -18.10 -0.25
N LYS A 226 28.65 -17.14 0.58
CA LYS A 226 27.30 -17.22 1.13
C LYS A 226 26.22 -17.07 0.06
N ALA A 227 26.44 -16.25 -0.96
CA ALA A 227 25.50 -16.14 -2.08
C ALA A 227 25.32 -17.51 -2.78
N LEU A 228 26.41 -18.22 -3.00
CA LEU A 228 26.38 -19.56 -3.59
C LEU A 228 25.73 -20.61 -2.67
N GLU A 229 25.97 -20.53 -1.35
CA GLU A 229 25.28 -21.38 -0.36
C GLU A 229 23.77 -21.18 -0.39
N VAL A 230 23.30 -19.94 -0.43
CA VAL A 230 21.88 -19.61 -0.52
C VAL A 230 21.26 -20.14 -1.80
N LEU A 231 21.91 -19.98 -2.96
CA LEU A 231 21.43 -20.53 -4.23
C LEU A 231 21.38 -22.07 -4.23
N LYS A 232 22.36 -22.73 -3.63
CA LYS A 232 22.34 -24.18 -3.42
C LYS A 232 21.16 -24.63 -2.55
N ALA A 233 20.89 -23.90 -1.47
CA ALA A 233 19.72 -24.16 -0.62
C ALA A 233 18.41 -24.02 -1.42
N PHE A 234 18.28 -23.00 -2.28
CA PHE A 234 17.12 -22.85 -3.16
C PHE A 234 16.97 -24.03 -4.10
N PHE A 235 18.08 -24.46 -4.72
CA PHE A 235 18.10 -25.64 -5.61
C PHE A 235 17.62 -26.90 -4.89
N VAL A 236 18.18 -27.20 -3.71
CA VAL A 236 17.80 -28.37 -2.91
C VAL A 236 16.33 -28.35 -2.54
N ILE A 237 15.82 -27.22 -2.05
CA ILE A 237 14.41 -27.07 -1.64
C ILE A 237 13.45 -27.18 -2.84
N ASN A 238 13.82 -26.61 -3.98
CA ASN A 238 12.98 -26.62 -5.18
C ASN A 238 12.96 -27.96 -5.90
N THR A 239 14.13 -28.65 -6.01
CA THR A 239 14.26 -29.84 -6.83
C THR A 239 14.26 -31.14 -6.01
N GLY A 240 14.56 -31.06 -4.71
CA GLY A 240 14.79 -32.26 -3.85
C GLY A 240 16.10 -33.01 -4.13
N LYS A 241 16.97 -32.45 -4.98
CA LYS A 241 18.26 -33.04 -5.35
C LYS A 241 19.37 -32.62 -4.38
N SER A 242 20.51 -33.34 -4.44
CA SER A 242 21.70 -33.01 -3.64
C SER A 242 22.30 -31.66 -4.03
N ALA A 243 22.85 -30.93 -3.06
CA ALA A 243 23.56 -29.67 -3.30
C ALA A 243 24.77 -29.82 -4.25
N ASP A 244 25.33 -31.01 -4.35
CA ASP A 244 26.47 -31.33 -5.23
C ASP A 244 26.08 -31.37 -6.71
N GLU A 245 24.79 -31.56 -7.02
CA GLU A 245 24.26 -31.53 -8.37
C GLU A 245 24.10 -30.12 -8.94
N TYR A 246 24.21 -29.08 -8.06
CA TYR A 246 24.19 -27.69 -8.48
C TYR A 246 25.58 -27.32 -9.07
N ASN A 247 25.68 -27.32 -10.40
CA ASN A 247 26.94 -27.21 -11.15
C ASN A 247 27.48 -25.76 -11.28
N VAL A 248 27.22 -24.86 -10.31
CA VAL A 248 27.74 -23.52 -10.29
C VAL A 248 28.95 -23.44 -9.37
N GLY A 249 30.06 -22.90 -9.89
CA GLY A 249 31.31 -22.76 -9.14
C GLY A 249 31.61 -21.33 -8.68
N SER A 250 31.33 -20.37 -9.53
CA SER A 250 31.52 -18.93 -9.22
C SER A 250 30.44 -18.09 -9.90
N LEU A 251 30.14 -16.93 -9.31
CA LEU A 251 29.07 -16.03 -9.73
C LEU A 251 29.65 -14.71 -10.21
N VAL A 252 29.10 -14.13 -11.29
CA VAL A 252 29.44 -12.79 -11.75
C VAL A 252 28.18 -11.93 -11.75
N LEU A 253 28.26 -10.77 -11.11
CA LEU A 253 27.22 -9.74 -11.28
C LEU A 253 27.33 -9.19 -12.72
N GLY A 254 26.34 -9.52 -13.55
CA GLY A 254 26.31 -9.16 -14.98
C GLY A 254 26.00 -7.69 -15.29
N GLU A 255 25.95 -6.82 -14.30
CA GLU A 255 25.72 -5.38 -14.47
C GLU A 255 26.79 -4.59 -13.71
N ASP A 256 27.37 -3.58 -14.37
CA ASP A 256 28.17 -2.55 -13.71
C ASP A 256 27.35 -1.91 -12.59
N THR A 257 27.64 -2.25 -11.36
CA THR A 257 27.14 -1.53 -10.19
C THR A 257 27.74 -0.13 -10.26
N GLY A 258 26.95 0.82 -10.79
CA GLY A 258 27.35 2.21 -10.88
C GLY A 258 27.91 2.69 -9.53
N LYS A 259 29.03 3.39 -9.55
CA LYS A 259 29.79 3.86 -8.39
C LYS A 259 28.85 4.38 -7.31
N SER A 260 28.81 3.69 -6.19
CA SER A 260 28.08 4.11 -5.00
C SER A 260 28.51 5.52 -4.62
N VAL A 261 27.61 6.49 -4.78
CA VAL A 261 27.84 7.85 -4.31
C VAL A 261 27.91 7.79 -2.78
N LYS A 262 29.07 8.11 -2.19
CA LYS A 262 29.29 8.07 -0.74
C LYS A 262 28.37 9.08 -0.06
N GLY A 263 27.41 8.61 0.71
CA GLY A 263 26.52 9.38 1.56
C GLY A 263 25.08 9.47 1.06
N LEU A 264 24.13 9.22 1.96
CA LEU A 264 22.69 9.24 1.70
C LEU A 264 22.22 10.58 1.09
N TRP A 265 22.61 11.70 1.68
CA TRP A 265 22.20 13.03 1.22
C TRP A 265 22.75 13.38 -0.18
N ALA A 266 24.01 13.04 -0.45
CA ALA A 266 24.60 13.28 -1.75
C ALA A 266 23.90 12.44 -2.84
N SER A 267 23.53 11.19 -2.55
CA SER A 267 22.78 10.34 -3.44
C SER A 267 21.37 10.88 -3.72
N ILE A 268 20.66 11.31 -2.68
CA ILE A 268 19.31 11.91 -2.82
C ILE A 268 19.37 13.17 -3.68
N ILE A 269 20.30 14.10 -3.39
CA ILE A 269 20.43 15.35 -4.14
C ILE A 269 20.79 15.09 -5.61
N SER A 270 21.77 14.21 -5.87
CA SER A 270 22.22 13.92 -7.24
C SER A 270 21.12 13.30 -8.12
N GLN A 271 20.16 12.58 -7.53
CA GLN A 271 19.03 11.97 -8.25
C GLN A 271 17.80 12.89 -8.30
N THR A 272 17.62 13.80 -7.33
CA THR A 272 16.45 14.71 -7.27
C THR A 272 16.64 15.92 -8.18
N VAL A 273 17.82 16.53 -8.20
CA VAL A 273 18.08 17.75 -8.98
C VAL A 273 17.77 17.60 -10.48
N PRO A 274 18.11 16.49 -11.17
CA PRO A 274 17.75 16.31 -12.57
C PRO A 274 16.23 16.27 -12.82
N LEU A 275 15.45 15.76 -11.87
CA LEU A 275 13.99 15.69 -11.98
C LEU A 275 13.31 17.07 -11.93
N LEU A 276 13.97 18.04 -11.29
CA LEU A 276 13.53 19.43 -11.16
C LEU A 276 14.08 20.34 -12.26
N LYS A 277 14.77 19.78 -13.26
CA LYS A 277 15.33 20.54 -14.41
C LYS A 277 14.75 20.05 -15.74
N PRO A 278 14.64 20.93 -16.77
CA PRO A 278 14.35 20.50 -18.13
C PRO A 278 15.42 19.50 -18.63
N PRO A 279 15.06 18.44 -19.38
CA PRO A 279 13.75 18.16 -19.97
C PRO A 279 12.79 17.35 -19.08
N LEU A 280 13.23 16.82 -17.91
CA LEU A 280 12.44 15.89 -17.08
C LEU A 280 11.37 16.61 -16.26
N LEU A 281 11.55 17.89 -15.94
CA LEU A 281 10.64 18.69 -15.11
C LEU A 281 9.18 18.60 -15.54
N LYS A 282 8.88 18.71 -16.84
CA LYS A 282 7.51 18.66 -17.37
C LYS A 282 6.80 17.36 -16.97
N ASN A 283 7.45 16.22 -17.19
CA ASN A 283 6.87 14.91 -16.86
C ASN A 283 6.76 14.71 -15.35
N THR A 284 7.73 15.19 -14.59
CA THR A 284 7.71 15.16 -13.12
C THR A 284 6.51 15.93 -12.58
N VAL A 285 6.24 17.15 -13.08
CA VAL A 285 5.11 17.97 -12.64
C VAL A 285 3.78 17.32 -13.01
N ILE A 286 3.60 16.86 -14.25
CA ILE A 286 2.34 16.22 -14.68
C ILE A 286 2.05 14.98 -13.84
N LEU A 287 3.04 14.10 -13.65
CA LEU A 287 2.86 12.89 -12.84
C LEU A 287 2.58 13.23 -11.36
N SER A 288 3.30 14.20 -10.79
CA SER A 288 3.05 14.65 -9.42
C SER A 288 1.62 15.17 -9.24
N ILE A 289 1.10 15.96 -10.17
CA ILE A 289 -0.28 16.44 -10.14
C ILE A 289 -1.27 15.27 -10.23
N LEU A 290 -1.04 14.31 -11.11
CA LEU A 290 -1.89 13.13 -11.23
C LEU A 290 -1.87 12.27 -9.96
N PHE A 291 -0.70 12.08 -9.33
CA PHE A 291 -0.62 11.41 -8.04
C PHE A 291 -1.37 12.18 -6.94
N VAL A 292 -1.23 13.51 -6.89
CA VAL A 292 -2.01 14.35 -5.95
C VAL A 292 -3.50 14.12 -6.16
N ILE A 293 -3.99 14.17 -7.38
CA ILE A 293 -5.41 14.02 -7.70
C ILE A 293 -5.93 12.63 -7.29
N VAL A 294 -5.21 11.56 -7.61
CA VAL A 294 -5.61 10.19 -7.22
C VAL A 294 -5.60 10.02 -5.71
N TYR A 295 -4.56 10.54 -5.03
CA TYR A 295 -4.44 10.40 -3.59
C TYR A 295 -5.41 11.29 -2.82
N VAL A 296 -5.59 12.54 -3.21
CA VAL A 296 -6.57 13.44 -2.57
C VAL A 296 -7.99 13.01 -2.92
N GLY A 297 -8.25 12.69 -4.20
CA GLY A 297 -9.60 12.39 -4.68
C GLY A 297 -10.19 11.10 -4.13
N LEU A 298 -9.38 10.05 -3.98
CA LEU A 298 -9.89 8.68 -3.78
C LEU A 298 -9.47 8.06 -2.45
N ASN A 299 -8.22 8.24 -2.01
CA ASN A 299 -7.72 7.58 -0.79
C ASN A 299 -8.50 7.95 0.48
N PRO A 300 -8.97 9.21 0.68
CA PRO A 300 -9.80 9.57 1.83
C PRO A 300 -11.08 8.75 1.92
N PHE A 301 -11.73 8.46 0.78
CA PHE A 301 -12.95 7.65 0.76
C PHE A 301 -12.69 6.20 1.17
N ILE A 302 -11.54 5.62 0.82
CA ILE A 302 -11.16 4.28 1.27
C ILE A 302 -10.92 4.25 2.78
N VAL A 303 -10.25 5.28 3.31
CA VAL A 303 -10.00 5.40 4.75
C VAL A 303 -11.30 5.59 5.54
N TRP A 304 -12.23 6.38 5.02
CA TRP A 304 -13.53 6.61 5.68
C TRP A 304 -14.64 5.65 5.23
N LEU A 305 -14.33 4.66 4.37
CA LEU A 305 -15.35 3.71 3.87
C LEU A 305 -16.09 2.97 4.99
N PRO A 306 -15.44 2.45 6.06
CA PRO A 306 -16.15 1.83 7.17
C PRO A 306 -17.10 2.79 7.88
N TYR A 307 -16.71 4.04 8.08
CA TYR A 307 -17.54 5.08 8.68
C TYR A 307 -18.73 5.45 7.79
N ILE A 308 -18.53 5.60 6.49
CA ILE A 308 -19.60 5.90 5.52
C ILE A 308 -20.60 4.74 5.46
N ALA A 309 -20.10 3.50 5.37
CA ALA A 309 -20.94 2.32 5.35
C ALA A 309 -21.75 2.17 6.65
N ASP A 310 -21.13 2.44 7.82
CA ASP A 310 -21.79 2.41 9.12
C ASP A 310 -22.94 3.41 9.21
N GLY A 311 -22.71 4.65 8.74
CA GLY A 311 -23.76 5.69 8.72
C GLY A 311 -24.96 5.28 7.85
N VAL A 312 -24.72 4.76 6.64
CA VAL A 312 -25.79 4.31 5.75
C VAL A 312 -26.56 3.13 6.36
N MET A 313 -25.87 2.11 6.92
CA MET A 313 -26.52 0.95 7.48
C MET A 313 -27.32 1.26 8.75
N LYS A 314 -26.82 2.11 9.64
CA LYS A 314 -27.57 2.59 10.79
C LYS A 314 -28.84 3.38 10.40
N SER A 315 -28.75 4.21 9.36
CA SER A 315 -29.91 4.91 8.81
C SER A 315 -30.97 3.97 8.27
N LEU A 316 -30.57 2.89 7.57
CA LEU A 316 -31.47 1.86 7.07
C LEU A 316 -32.16 1.08 8.22
N GLU A 317 -31.42 0.72 9.26
CA GLU A 317 -31.97 0.05 10.46
C GLU A 317 -33.01 0.91 11.19
N ASN A 318 -32.85 2.25 11.12
CA ASN A 318 -33.81 3.21 11.66
C ASN A 318 -35.04 3.44 10.75
N GLY A 319 -35.15 2.73 9.63
CA GLY A 319 -36.29 2.80 8.70
C GLY A 319 -36.24 4.00 7.71
N HIS A 320 -35.08 4.60 7.52
CA HIS A 320 -34.88 5.73 6.60
C HIS A 320 -34.45 5.29 5.19
N ASP A 321 -35.11 4.30 4.61
CA ASP A 321 -34.79 3.70 3.32
C ASP A 321 -35.16 4.58 2.10
N THR A 322 -35.94 5.62 2.30
CA THR A 322 -36.37 6.57 1.25
C THR A 322 -35.48 7.81 1.14
N LEU A 323 -34.53 8.00 2.07
CA LEU A 323 -33.66 9.18 2.06
C LEU A 323 -32.55 9.05 1.00
N SER A 324 -32.05 10.20 0.54
CA SER A 324 -30.84 10.26 -0.29
C SER A 324 -29.61 9.76 0.50
N PHE A 325 -28.55 9.38 -0.20
CA PHE A 325 -27.34 8.85 0.41
C PHE A 325 -26.74 9.83 1.46
N CYS A 326 -26.70 11.11 1.15
CA CYS A 326 -26.17 12.12 2.06
C CYS A 326 -27.14 12.43 3.22
N ASP A 327 -28.45 12.38 2.99
CA ASP A 327 -29.43 12.57 4.07
C ASP A 327 -29.39 11.41 5.07
N MET A 328 -29.12 10.18 4.61
CA MET A 328 -28.88 9.03 5.49
C MET A 328 -27.68 9.27 6.42
N LEU A 329 -26.57 9.78 5.92
CA LEU A 329 -25.40 10.10 6.73
C LEU A 329 -25.69 11.21 7.74
N ASN A 330 -26.42 12.26 7.32
CA ASN A 330 -26.78 13.38 8.19
C ASN A 330 -27.79 12.97 9.28
N SER A 331 -28.74 12.07 8.99
CA SER A 331 -29.75 11.62 9.94
C SER A 331 -29.15 10.94 11.17
N VAL A 332 -28.10 10.13 10.94
CA VAL A 332 -27.39 9.43 12.04
C VAL A 332 -26.58 10.42 12.88
N GLN A 333 -25.98 11.45 12.27
CA GLN A 333 -25.21 12.45 13.01
C GLN A 333 -26.10 13.31 13.92
N ASN A 334 -27.30 13.65 13.47
CA ASN A 334 -28.26 14.44 14.25
C ASN A 334 -28.88 13.63 15.41
N SER A 335 -29.00 12.31 15.27
CA SER A 335 -29.52 11.44 16.32
C SER A 335 -28.51 11.13 17.44
N THR A 336 -27.20 11.28 17.21
CA THR A 336 -26.16 11.08 18.24
C THR A 336 -26.09 12.20 19.29
N THR A 337 -26.89 13.25 19.17
CA THR A 337 -27.05 14.29 20.22
C THR A 337 -27.94 13.86 21.37
N SER A 338 -28.63 12.72 21.31
CA SER A 338 -29.44 12.15 22.40
C SER A 338 -28.80 10.87 22.97
N GLU A 339 -28.39 10.92 24.18
CA GLU A 339 -28.00 9.97 25.27
C GLU A 339 -27.49 8.54 25.02
N ASN A 340 -27.47 8.02 23.79
CA ASN A 340 -26.91 6.68 23.51
C ASN A 340 -25.82 6.77 22.44
N ASN A 341 -24.60 7.21 22.84
CA ASN A 341 -23.40 7.18 22.00
C ASN A 341 -22.91 5.74 21.83
N ASP A 342 -23.55 4.96 20.96
CA ASP A 342 -23.04 3.66 20.55
C ASP A 342 -22.00 3.84 19.43
N CYS A 343 -20.72 3.87 19.80
CA CYS A 343 -19.56 3.95 18.87
C CYS A 343 -19.22 2.60 18.24
N SER A 344 -20.07 1.58 18.40
CA SER A 344 -19.86 0.30 17.73
C SER A 344 -20.13 0.42 16.23
N LEU A 345 -19.25 -0.16 15.42
CA LEU A 345 -19.47 -0.26 13.98
C LEU A 345 -20.49 -1.37 13.68
N ASN A 346 -21.42 -1.05 12.78
CA ASN A 346 -22.48 -1.97 12.39
C ASN A 346 -21.93 -3.20 11.65
N LYS A 347 -22.45 -4.39 11.96
CA LYS A 347 -22.05 -5.66 11.33
C LYS A 347 -22.27 -5.64 9.81
N PHE A 348 -23.44 -5.16 9.35
CA PHE A 348 -23.76 -5.12 7.92
C PHE A 348 -22.88 -4.14 7.18
N ALA A 349 -22.49 -3.02 7.82
CA ALA A 349 -21.51 -2.09 7.28
C ALA A 349 -20.16 -2.78 7.00
N MET A 350 -19.67 -3.60 7.94
CA MET A 350 -18.42 -4.33 7.76
C MET A 350 -18.50 -5.37 6.63
N ILE A 351 -19.64 -6.06 6.51
CA ILE A 351 -19.89 -6.98 5.38
C ILE A 351 -19.87 -6.20 4.05
N THR A 352 -20.48 -5.02 4.01
CA THR A 352 -20.48 -4.15 2.81
C THR A 352 -19.06 -3.73 2.42
N VAL A 353 -18.23 -3.32 3.39
CA VAL A 353 -16.82 -2.99 3.15
C VAL A 353 -16.04 -4.19 2.61
N PHE A 354 -16.28 -5.39 3.14
CA PHE A 354 -15.68 -6.61 2.62
C PHE A 354 -16.06 -6.86 1.16
N VAL A 355 -17.35 -6.80 0.82
CA VAL A 355 -17.85 -7.00 -0.55
C VAL A 355 -17.23 -5.99 -1.51
N ILE A 356 -17.21 -4.71 -1.13
CA ILE A 356 -16.59 -3.64 -1.94
C ILE A 356 -15.11 -3.94 -2.20
N SER A 357 -14.38 -4.35 -1.16
CA SER A 357 -12.94 -4.66 -1.28
C SER A 357 -12.68 -5.84 -2.22
N ILE A 358 -13.51 -6.89 -2.18
CA ILE A 358 -13.41 -8.03 -3.10
C ILE A 358 -13.74 -7.62 -4.54
N ILE A 359 -14.73 -6.76 -4.73
CA ILE A 359 -15.06 -6.22 -6.05
C ILE A 359 -13.86 -5.44 -6.62
N ILE A 360 -13.25 -4.55 -5.85
CA ILE A 360 -12.08 -3.76 -6.27
C ILE A 360 -10.89 -4.68 -6.58
N ALA A 361 -10.61 -5.67 -5.74
CA ALA A 361 -9.54 -6.64 -5.98
C ALA A 361 -9.78 -7.46 -7.26
N SER A 362 -11.02 -7.89 -7.51
CA SER A 362 -11.39 -8.61 -8.72
C SER A 362 -11.26 -7.73 -9.97
N LEU A 363 -11.69 -6.47 -9.89
CA LEU A 363 -11.49 -5.49 -10.95
C LEU A 363 -10.02 -5.26 -11.27
N ASN A 364 -9.14 -5.23 -10.25
CA ASN A 364 -7.69 -5.11 -10.47
C ASN A 364 -7.14 -6.27 -11.33
N VAL A 365 -7.57 -7.51 -11.07
CA VAL A 365 -7.16 -8.67 -11.86
C VAL A 365 -7.68 -8.58 -13.30
N LEU A 366 -8.95 -8.21 -13.47
CA LEU A 366 -9.57 -8.05 -14.80
C LEU A 366 -8.87 -6.96 -15.62
N LEU A 367 -8.64 -5.79 -15.02
CA LEU A 367 -7.98 -4.67 -15.68
C LEU A 367 -6.52 -5.00 -16.04
N SER A 368 -5.82 -5.74 -15.17
CA SER A 368 -4.46 -6.22 -15.46
C SER A 368 -4.38 -7.14 -16.67
N SER A 369 -5.43 -7.93 -16.97
CA SER A 369 -5.47 -8.76 -18.16
C SER A 369 -5.79 -7.97 -19.44
N VAL A 370 -6.57 -6.89 -19.32
CA VAL A 370 -7.01 -6.07 -20.47
C VAL A 370 -6.01 -4.97 -20.84
N ILE A 371 -5.10 -4.61 -19.93
CA ILE A 371 -4.16 -3.48 -20.08
C ILE A 371 -3.31 -3.54 -21.35
N ASN A 372 -2.95 -4.75 -21.81
CA ASN A 372 -2.16 -4.96 -23.03
C ASN A 372 -2.98 -4.73 -24.33
N CYS A 373 -4.31 -4.82 -24.27
CA CYS A 373 -5.19 -4.62 -25.42
C CYS A 373 -5.57 -3.15 -25.60
N VAL A 374 -5.89 -2.46 -24.49
CA VAL A 374 -6.40 -1.07 -24.51
C VAL A 374 -5.27 -0.05 -24.49
N GLY A 375 -4.12 -0.44 -23.90
CA GLY A 375 -3.01 0.47 -23.64
C GLY A 375 -3.15 1.19 -22.30
N ARG A 376 -2.02 1.36 -21.60
CA ARG A 376 -1.97 1.89 -20.23
C ARG A 376 -2.52 3.31 -20.11
N LYS A 377 -2.18 4.19 -21.08
CA LYS A 377 -2.63 5.58 -21.09
C LYS A 377 -4.15 5.68 -21.23
N ASN A 378 -4.73 4.99 -22.21
CA ASN A 378 -6.16 5.04 -22.48
C ASN A 378 -6.96 4.48 -21.29
N MET A 379 -6.45 3.40 -20.68
CA MET A 379 -7.08 2.77 -19.54
C MET A 379 -7.04 3.70 -18.30
N LEU A 380 -5.90 4.36 -18.04
CA LEU A 380 -5.78 5.34 -16.96
C LEU A 380 -6.77 6.49 -17.14
N ILE A 381 -6.88 7.05 -18.35
CA ILE A 381 -7.82 8.13 -18.67
C ILE A 381 -9.27 7.63 -18.47
N GLY A 382 -9.60 6.47 -19.04
CA GLY A 382 -10.96 5.92 -18.95
C GLY A 382 -11.41 5.69 -17.51
N ILE A 383 -10.59 5.02 -16.71
CA ILE A 383 -10.89 4.77 -15.28
C ILE A 383 -11.04 6.10 -14.52
N GLN A 384 -10.16 7.07 -14.76
CA GLN A 384 -10.19 8.36 -14.07
C GLN A 384 -11.45 9.16 -14.39
N LEU A 385 -11.86 9.21 -15.67
CA LEU A 385 -13.08 9.93 -16.10
C LEU A 385 -14.34 9.23 -15.57
N VAL A 386 -14.42 7.91 -15.69
CA VAL A 386 -15.59 7.14 -15.23
C VAL A 386 -15.73 7.23 -13.72
N SER A 387 -14.63 7.07 -12.98
CA SER A 387 -14.67 7.19 -11.50
C SER A 387 -15.02 8.61 -11.07
N GLY A 388 -14.45 9.65 -11.69
CA GLY A 388 -14.77 11.03 -11.36
C GLY A 388 -16.25 11.37 -11.60
N LEU A 389 -16.80 10.93 -12.73
CA LEU A 389 -18.24 11.09 -13.04
C LEU A 389 -19.11 10.34 -12.02
N ALA A 390 -18.74 9.10 -11.69
CA ALA A 390 -19.46 8.31 -10.69
C ALA A 390 -19.43 9.00 -9.32
N GLY A 391 -18.30 9.62 -8.92
CA GLY A 391 -18.20 10.40 -7.69
C GLY A 391 -19.18 11.56 -7.62
N ILE A 392 -19.38 12.28 -8.74
CA ILE A 392 -20.39 13.35 -8.83
C ILE A 392 -21.81 12.76 -8.75
N CYS A 393 -22.05 11.63 -9.43
CA CYS A 393 -23.37 10.97 -9.44
C CYS A 393 -23.81 10.49 -8.04
N VAL A 394 -22.91 10.18 -7.13
CA VAL A 394 -23.28 9.81 -5.73
C VAL A 394 -24.17 10.87 -5.08
N ALA A 395 -23.89 12.16 -5.32
CA ALA A 395 -24.64 13.27 -4.72
C ALA A 395 -25.89 13.67 -5.51
N VAL A 396 -26.01 13.26 -6.78
CA VAL A 396 -27.13 13.68 -7.66
C VAL A 396 -28.28 12.67 -7.62
N VAL A 397 -27.95 11.40 -7.36
CA VAL A 397 -28.94 10.31 -7.45
C VAL A 397 -29.69 10.16 -6.13
N ASP A 398 -31.03 10.19 -6.17
CA ASP A 398 -31.88 10.09 -4.97
C ASP A 398 -31.90 8.69 -4.37
N SER A 399 -31.66 7.65 -5.16
CA SER A 399 -31.67 6.25 -4.69
C SER A 399 -30.35 5.89 -3.99
N TRP A 400 -30.38 5.56 -2.71
CA TRP A 400 -29.21 5.13 -1.95
C TRP A 400 -28.51 3.90 -2.55
N ILE A 401 -29.26 2.97 -3.17
CA ILE A 401 -28.68 1.79 -3.85
C ILE A 401 -27.84 2.22 -5.04
N ALA A 402 -28.38 3.08 -5.92
CA ALA A 402 -27.65 3.57 -7.08
C ALA A 402 -26.46 4.44 -6.67
N SER A 403 -26.57 5.27 -5.62
CA SER A 403 -25.46 6.03 -5.06
C SER A 403 -24.38 5.12 -4.49
N THR A 404 -24.72 3.98 -3.87
CA THR A 404 -23.74 2.98 -3.41
C THR A 404 -23.01 2.34 -4.59
N VAL A 405 -23.68 2.03 -5.68
CA VAL A 405 -23.03 1.53 -6.90
C VAL A 405 -22.09 2.58 -7.48
N CYS A 406 -22.51 3.83 -7.54
CA CYS A 406 -21.66 4.95 -7.96
C CYS A 406 -20.44 5.11 -7.04
N LEU A 407 -20.58 4.94 -5.73
CA LEU A 407 -19.47 4.98 -4.76
C LEU A 407 -18.46 3.85 -5.02
N ILE A 408 -18.91 2.64 -5.35
CA ILE A 408 -18.02 1.52 -5.71
C ILE A 408 -17.25 1.84 -6.98
N ILE A 409 -17.91 2.37 -8.01
CA ILE A 409 -17.25 2.78 -9.26
C ILE A 409 -16.27 3.92 -8.98
N PHE A 410 -16.63 4.89 -8.16
CA PHE A 410 -15.76 6.00 -7.78
C PHE A 410 -14.50 5.52 -7.07
N THR A 411 -14.64 4.69 -6.03
CA THR A 411 -13.51 4.17 -5.26
C THR A 411 -12.62 3.21 -6.07
N SER A 412 -13.16 2.54 -7.10
CA SER A 412 -12.36 1.73 -8.03
C SER A 412 -11.32 2.55 -8.82
N GLY A 413 -11.47 3.87 -8.91
CA GLY A 413 -10.46 4.78 -9.45
C GLY A 413 -9.09 4.66 -8.78
N MET A 414 -9.00 4.13 -7.54
CA MET A 414 -7.73 3.83 -6.88
C MET A 414 -6.84 2.83 -7.65
N LEU A 415 -7.40 2.05 -8.56
CA LEU A 415 -6.64 1.16 -9.45
C LEU A 415 -5.65 1.93 -10.34
N ASN A 416 -5.91 3.22 -10.60
CA ASN A 416 -4.99 4.10 -11.31
C ASN A 416 -3.66 4.33 -10.60
N PHE A 417 -3.58 4.09 -9.29
CA PHE A 417 -2.32 4.17 -8.54
C PHE A 417 -1.23 3.25 -9.12
N GLY A 418 -1.57 1.98 -9.39
CA GLY A 418 -0.65 1.01 -9.98
C GLY A 418 -0.21 1.41 -11.39
N MET A 419 -1.15 1.95 -12.18
CA MET A 419 -0.86 2.41 -13.55
C MET A 419 0.06 3.64 -13.56
N LEU A 420 -0.20 4.63 -12.71
CA LEU A 420 0.66 5.81 -12.58
C LEU A 420 2.07 5.44 -12.12
N SER A 421 2.20 4.49 -11.19
CA SER A 421 3.50 4.00 -10.73
C SER A 421 4.29 3.35 -11.88
N THR A 422 3.65 2.52 -12.71
CA THR A 422 4.28 1.93 -13.89
C THR A 422 4.63 2.97 -14.94
N PHE A 423 3.77 3.95 -15.18
CA PHE A 423 4.08 5.08 -16.08
C PHE A 423 5.31 5.84 -15.62
N THR A 424 5.44 6.11 -14.33
CA THR A 424 6.62 6.79 -13.78
C THR A 424 7.89 5.98 -14.06
N VAL A 425 7.83 4.65 -13.89
CA VAL A 425 8.96 3.76 -14.18
C VAL A 425 9.36 3.78 -15.66
N ASP A 426 8.40 3.89 -16.58
CA ASP A 426 8.64 3.81 -18.02
C ASP A 426 9.14 5.13 -18.63
N ILE A 427 8.69 6.29 -18.12
CA ILE A 427 9.01 7.62 -18.65
C ILE A 427 10.42 8.08 -18.24
N PHE A 428 10.87 7.73 -17.03
CA PHE A 428 12.15 8.24 -16.52
C PHE A 428 13.33 7.32 -16.84
N PRO A 429 14.51 7.90 -17.13
CA PRO A 429 15.75 7.15 -17.34
C PRO A 429 16.14 6.37 -16.08
N THR A 430 16.87 5.27 -16.26
CA THR A 430 17.26 4.33 -15.20
C THR A 430 17.93 4.98 -13.99
N TYR A 431 18.78 5.98 -14.20
CA TYR A 431 19.56 6.63 -13.14
C TYR A 431 18.73 7.51 -12.16
N VAL A 432 17.52 7.97 -12.56
CA VAL A 432 16.60 8.77 -11.70
C VAL A 432 15.26 8.10 -11.47
N LYS A 433 15.01 6.94 -12.08
CA LYS A 433 13.73 6.24 -12.07
C LYS A 433 13.21 5.97 -10.65
N ALA A 434 14.04 5.42 -9.78
CA ALA A 434 13.65 5.12 -8.40
C ALA A 434 13.29 6.40 -7.64
N MET A 435 14.09 7.46 -7.79
CA MET A 435 13.85 8.75 -7.13
C MET A 435 12.57 9.42 -7.66
N ALA A 436 12.28 9.32 -8.96
CA ALA A 436 11.06 9.86 -9.55
C ALA A 436 9.81 9.20 -8.96
N VAL A 437 9.81 7.86 -8.84
CA VAL A 437 8.73 7.12 -8.19
C VAL A 437 8.58 7.54 -6.72
N CYS A 438 9.68 7.59 -5.98
CA CYS A 438 9.64 7.99 -4.58
C CYS A 438 9.10 9.40 -4.39
N MET A 439 9.55 10.36 -5.19
CA MET A 439 9.15 11.77 -5.08
C MET A 439 7.66 11.96 -5.42
N THR A 440 7.17 11.36 -6.50
CA THR A 440 5.75 11.44 -6.88
C THR A 440 4.84 10.79 -5.85
N LEU A 441 5.26 9.65 -5.27
CA LEU A 441 4.54 8.98 -4.18
C LEU A 441 4.53 9.80 -2.88
N MET A 442 5.63 10.46 -2.53
CA MET A 442 5.69 11.33 -1.35
C MET A 442 4.71 12.49 -1.47
N VAL A 443 4.69 13.16 -2.63
CA VAL A 443 3.76 14.27 -2.90
C VAL A 443 2.31 13.78 -2.84
N GLY A 444 2.00 12.62 -3.44
CA GLY A 444 0.67 12.02 -3.38
C GLY A 444 0.23 11.68 -1.96
N ARG A 445 1.07 11.00 -1.18
CA ARG A 445 0.77 10.63 0.22
C ARG A 445 0.61 11.85 1.12
N GLY A 446 1.48 12.88 0.95
CA GLY A 446 1.38 14.13 1.68
C GLY A 446 0.08 14.86 1.41
N SER A 447 -0.35 14.90 0.16
CA SER A 447 -1.63 15.51 -0.21
C SER A 447 -2.83 14.71 0.32
N SER A 448 -2.73 13.38 0.39
CA SER A 448 -3.78 12.53 0.97
C SER A 448 -4.03 12.80 2.46
N PHE A 449 -2.98 13.12 3.22
CA PHE A 449 -3.15 13.54 4.62
C PHE A 449 -4.12 14.73 4.75
N LEU A 450 -3.96 15.73 3.88
CA LEU A 450 -4.89 16.87 3.82
C LEU A 450 -6.28 16.42 3.36
N GLY A 451 -6.36 15.58 2.33
CA GLY A 451 -7.62 15.06 1.81
C GLY A 451 -8.45 14.30 2.85
N ILE A 452 -7.82 13.47 3.68
CA ILE A 452 -8.48 12.70 4.75
C ILE A 452 -9.13 13.64 5.77
N ASN A 453 -8.42 14.70 6.17
CA ASN A 453 -8.94 15.69 7.12
C ASN A 453 -10.07 16.53 6.50
N ILE A 454 -9.89 16.97 5.26
CA ILE A 454 -10.91 17.78 4.56
C ILE A 454 -12.17 16.96 4.34
N LEU A 455 -12.06 15.73 3.84
CA LEU A 455 -13.20 14.86 3.57
C LEU A 455 -14.02 14.61 4.85
N LYS A 456 -13.38 14.29 5.98
CA LYS A 456 -14.11 14.03 7.24
C LYS A 456 -14.94 15.24 7.66
N ASN A 457 -14.35 16.43 7.60
CA ASN A 457 -15.07 17.66 7.93
C ASN A 457 -16.22 17.94 6.94
N MET A 458 -16.01 17.72 5.65
CA MET A 458 -17.04 17.95 4.63
C MET A 458 -18.17 16.92 4.73
N LEU A 459 -17.89 15.64 5.02
CA LEU A 459 -18.94 14.63 5.23
C LEU A 459 -19.86 14.97 6.39
N VAL A 460 -19.35 15.69 7.41
CA VAL A 460 -20.14 16.11 8.56
C VAL A 460 -20.88 17.43 8.30
N SER A 461 -20.29 18.38 7.58
CA SER A 461 -20.87 19.71 7.36
C SER A 461 -21.73 19.81 6.09
N ASN A 462 -21.29 19.20 4.99
CA ASN A 462 -21.98 19.19 3.71
C ASN A 462 -21.50 18.00 2.85
N CYS A 463 -22.19 16.87 3.00
CA CYS A 463 -21.86 15.63 2.32
C CYS A 463 -21.88 15.73 0.79
N GLU A 464 -22.88 16.41 0.21
CA GLU A 464 -23.00 16.56 -1.25
C GLU A 464 -21.81 17.33 -1.83
N LEU A 465 -21.41 18.43 -1.17
CA LEU A 465 -20.26 19.23 -1.59
C LEU A 465 -18.97 18.39 -1.57
N ALA A 466 -18.84 17.45 -0.63
CA ALA A 466 -17.71 16.52 -0.61
C ALA A 466 -17.67 15.68 -1.91
N PHE A 467 -18.77 15.06 -2.30
CA PHE A 467 -18.82 14.24 -3.52
C PHE A 467 -18.62 15.08 -4.79
N TYR A 468 -19.18 16.28 -4.88
CA TYR A 468 -18.94 17.18 -6.02
C TYR A 468 -17.48 17.59 -6.14
N THR A 469 -16.84 17.97 -5.03
CA THR A 469 -15.45 18.45 -5.05
C THR A 469 -14.46 17.32 -5.36
N PHE A 470 -14.56 16.20 -4.68
CA PHE A 470 -13.63 15.07 -4.86
C PHE A 470 -13.88 14.31 -6.17
N GLY A 471 -15.15 14.13 -6.56
CA GLY A 471 -15.53 13.58 -7.86
C GLY A 471 -15.07 14.46 -9.02
N GLY A 472 -15.34 15.78 -8.92
CA GLY A 472 -14.90 16.77 -9.90
C GLY A 472 -13.37 16.84 -10.02
N LEU A 473 -12.63 16.82 -8.90
CA LEU A 473 -11.18 16.77 -8.89
C LEU A 473 -10.66 15.50 -9.62
N THR A 474 -11.27 14.35 -9.33
CA THR A 474 -10.92 13.08 -9.98
C THR A 474 -11.20 13.14 -11.49
N PHE A 475 -12.33 13.70 -11.90
CA PHE A 475 -12.69 13.89 -13.32
C PHE A 475 -11.67 14.78 -14.05
N VAL A 476 -11.29 15.93 -13.45
CA VAL A 476 -10.24 16.81 -13.98
C VAL A 476 -8.91 16.08 -14.12
N GLY A 477 -8.60 15.17 -13.20
CA GLY A 477 -7.43 14.29 -13.31
C GLY A 477 -7.43 13.47 -14.59
N GLY A 478 -8.59 12.96 -15.03
CA GLY A 478 -8.75 12.28 -16.30
C GLY A 478 -8.43 13.18 -17.51
N LEU A 479 -8.83 14.45 -17.45
CA LEU A 479 -8.49 15.44 -18.49
C LEU A 479 -6.99 15.75 -18.52
N ILE A 480 -6.36 15.91 -17.35
CA ILE A 480 -4.91 16.15 -17.26
C ILE A 480 -4.11 14.94 -17.76
N ALA A 481 -4.61 13.72 -17.59
CA ALA A 481 -3.96 12.50 -18.07
C ALA A 481 -3.80 12.45 -19.59
N PHE A 482 -4.57 13.22 -20.36
CA PHE A 482 -4.33 13.38 -21.81
C PHE A 482 -2.98 14.03 -22.12
N LEU A 483 -2.44 14.85 -21.22
CA LEU A 483 -1.13 15.50 -21.36
C LEU A 483 0.06 14.54 -21.20
N LEU A 484 -0.17 13.32 -20.68
CA LEU A 484 0.87 12.30 -20.61
C LEU A 484 1.37 11.95 -22.02
N PRO A 485 2.68 11.71 -22.20
CA PRO A 485 3.23 11.25 -23.48
C PRO A 485 2.50 9.96 -23.91
N GLY A 486 2.31 9.81 -25.22
CA GLY A 486 1.77 8.58 -25.81
C GLY A 486 2.61 7.37 -25.40
N GLU A 487 2.06 6.15 -25.56
CA GLU A 487 2.82 4.94 -25.29
C GLU A 487 4.14 4.97 -26.05
N ILE A 488 5.24 5.01 -25.31
CA ILE A 488 6.56 4.80 -25.87
C ILE A 488 6.55 3.33 -26.29
N LYS A 489 6.31 3.03 -27.57
CA LYS A 489 6.62 1.73 -28.12
C LYS A 489 8.08 1.50 -27.76
N LEU A 490 8.34 0.56 -26.85
CA LEU A 490 9.68 0.09 -26.56
C LEU A 490 10.29 -0.32 -27.90
N LYS A 491 10.99 0.59 -28.57
CA LYS A 491 11.94 0.19 -29.58
C LYS A 491 12.85 -0.79 -28.86
N LYS A 492 12.81 -2.07 -29.27
CA LYS A 492 13.92 -2.97 -29.04
C LYS A 492 15.15 -2.16 -29.40
N GLN A 493 15.92 -1.75 -28.41
CA GLN A 493 17.26 -1.27 -28.65
C GLN A 493 17.99 -2.49 -29.18
N ASP A 494 18.22 -2.49 -30.50
CA ASP A 494 19.20 -3.37 -31.10
C ASP A 494 20.55 -3.11 -30.41
N PRO A 495 21.30 -4.15 -30.04
CA PRO A 495 22.57 -3.99 -29.34
C PRO A 495 23.70 -3.65 -30.30
N VAL A 496 23.58 -2.54 -31.03
CA VAL A 496 24.68 -2.02 -31.88
C VAL A 496 24.56 -0.51 -31.88
N GLU A 497 25.26 0.14 -30.97
CA GLU A 497 25.94 1.43 -31.15
C GLU A 497 26.57 1.93 -29.83
N ALA A 498 27.42 1.09 -29.27
CA ALA A 498 28.36 1.49 -28.21
C ALA A 498 29.77 1.58 -28.79
N THR A 499 29.92 2.27 -29.93
CA THR A 499 31.24 2.63 -30.43
C THR A 499 31.11 3.95 -31.20
N LYS A 500 31.45 5.05 -30.51
CA LYS A 500 31.78 6.42 -30.93
C LYS A 500 30.96 7.45 -30.13
N LEU A 501 31.51 7.82 -28.99
CA LEU A 501 31.82 9.20 -28.59
C LEU A 501 32.49 9.16 -27.21
#